data_66af7dca8d94e82befd76c22e240dd8b
#
_entry.id   66af7dca8d94e82befd76c22e240dd8b
#
_cell.length_a   1.000
_cell.length_b   1.000
_cell.length_c   1.000
_cell.angle_alpha   90.00
_cell.angle_beta   90.00
_cell.angle_gamma   90.00
#
_symmetry.space_group_name_H-M   'P 1'
#
loop_
_entity.id
_entity.type
_entity.pdbx_description
1 polymer ?
#
loop_
_entity_poly.entity_id
_entity_poly.type
_entity_poly.pdbx_seq_one_letter_code
_entity_poly.pdbx_strand_id
1 'polypeptide(L)'
;MFNIVKKEINWAGKKLSIETGKIARQADGAVILRSGDTVILATAVAAKKSNPETDFFPLTVNYQEKYYAAGKIPGGYFKREARPTEAETLISRLIDRPIRPLFPNSFRNETQVLATVISYDKDNDPEILSLIASSAALSISGLPFIGPVAASKVGYIDNEFVLNPTKEMLHNSSLELVVAGTKDAVLMVESEASGLTEEQMLNAVKFGHEGFSPVIKMIEDLKKEVNKEEIIIEEKDFTDLKKKVSDLTTKKLEEAFSEKDKKIRG
;
A
#
# COMPACT_ATOMS: atom_id res chain seq x y z
N MET A 1 11.28 -20.34 -21.46
CA MET A 1 11.65 -20.65 -20.07
C MET A 1 11.23 -19.48 -19.18
N PHE A 2 10.82 -19.70 -17.94
CA PHE A 2 10.43 -18.62 -17.05
C PHE A 2 11.66 -17.90 -16.50
N ASN A 3 11.66 -16.57 -16.53
CA ASN A 3 12.67 -15.78 -15.82
C ASN A 3 12.13 -15.47 -14.42
N ILE A 4 12.46 -16.35 -13.48
CA ILE A 4 11.96 -16.24 -12.09
C ILE A 4 13.00 -15.50 -11.27
N VAL A 5 12.55 -14.40 -10.65
CA VAL A 5 13.36 -13.65 -9.68
C VAL A 5 12.71 -13.79 -8.31
N LYS A 6 13.51 -14.12 -7.30
CA LYS A 6 13.05 -14.32 -5.92
C LYS A 6 13.95 -13.58 -4.95
N LYS A 7 13.35 -12.90 -3.98
CA LYS A 7 14.02 -12.27 -2.84
C LYS A 7 13.45 -12.81 -1.54
N GLU A 8 14.29 -12.92 -0.52
CA GLU A 8 13.91 -13.42 0.79
C GLU A 8 14.61 -12.63 1.89
N ILE A 9 13.89 -12.33 2.96
CA ILE A 9 14.43 -11.71 4.18
C ILE A 9 13.83 -12.40 5.41
N ASN A 10 14.48 -12.22 6.56
CA ASN A 10 13.86 -12.47 7.86
C ASN A 10 13.26 -11.15 8.35
N TRP A 11 11.95 -11.09 8.57
CA TRP A 11 11.22 -9.91 9.00
C TRP A 11 10.32 -10.23 10.19
N ALA A 12 10.50 -9.49 11.29
CA ALA A 12 9.78 -9.73 12.53
C ALA A 12 9.86 -11.22 13.00
N GLY A 13 11.06 -11.84 12.86
CA GLY A 13 11.29 -13.24 13.24
C GLY A 13 10.72 -14.29 12.28
N LYS A 14 10.08 -13.87 11.19
CA LYS A 14 9.48 -14.76 10.17
C LYS A 14 10.14 -14.59 8.81
N LYS A 15 10.17 -15.67 8.03
CA LYS A 15 10.67 -15.62 6.65
C LYS A 15 9.63 -14.98 5.74
N LEU A 16 10.01 -13.87 5.10
CA LEU A 16 9.22 -13.21 4.07
C LEU A 16 9.91 -13.41 2.71
N SER A 17 9.17 -13.86 1.70
CA SER A 17 9.69 -14.02 0.35
C SER A 17 8.78 -13.41 -0.71
N ILE A 18 9.38 -12.82 -1.74
CA ILE A 18 8.69 -12.30 -2.93
C ILE A 18 9.26 -12.98 -4.17
N GLU A 19 8.38 -13.49 -5.04
CA GLU A 19 8.72 -14.14 -6.30
C GLU A 19 7.95 -13.48 -7.45
N THR A 20 8.60 -13.30 -8.60
CA THR A 20 7.97 -12.83 -9.84
C THR A 20 8.40 -13.65 -11.06
N GLY A 21 7.72 -13.48 -12.18
CA GLY A 21 8.07 -14.08 -13.48
C GLY A 21 7.46 -15.45 -13.77
N LYS A 22 6.75 -16.07 -12.82
CA LYS A 22 6.16 -17.41 -12.97
C LYS A 22 4.66 -17.37 -13.26
N ILE A 23 3.91 -16.57 -12.51
CA ILE A 23 2.44 -16.51 -12.54
C ILE A 23 1.97 -15.14 -13.00
N ALA A 24 0.76 -15.07 -13.59
CA ALA A 24 0.11 -13.84 -14.07
C ALA A 24 0.99 -13.01 -15.03
N ARG A 25 1.67 -13.64 -15.95
CA ARG A 25 2.67 -13.04 -16.86
C ARG A 25 2.11 -12.02 -17.86
N GLN A 26 0.79 -11.94 -18.00
CA GLN A 26 0.13 -10.94 -18.86
C GLN A 26 -0.09 -9.61 -18.14
N ALA A 27 0.02 -9.59 -16.80
CA ALA A 27 -0.03 -8.35 -16.04
C ALA A 27 1.24 -7.52 -16.24
N ASP A 28 1.14 -6.20 -16.10
CA ASP A 28 2.31 -5.31 -16.16
C ASP A 28 3.28 -5.59 -15.03
N GLY A 29 2.78 -5.89 -13.83
CA GLY A 29 3.55 -6.41 -12.70
C GLY A 29 2.77 -7.49 -11.98
N ALA A 30 3.45 -8.56 -11.57
CA ALA A 30 2.86 -9.66 -10.82
C ALA A 30 3.87 -10.24 -9.84
N VAL A 31 3.45 -10.44 -8.59
CA VAL A 31 4.29 -11.05 -7.55
C VAL A 31 3.51 -12.08 -6.74
N ILE A 32 4.20 -13.09 -6.28
CA ILE A 32 3.78 -13.97 -5.19
C ILE A 32 4.57 -13.59 -3.95
N LEU A 33 3.87 -13.16 -2.91
CA LEU A 33 4.45 -12.92 -1.59
C LEU A 33 4.04 -14.03 -0.64
N ARG A 34 4.99 -14.50 0.15
CA ARG A 34 4.76 -15.58 1.13
C ARG A 34 5.39 -15.23 2.46
N SER A 35 4.62 -15.42 3.53
CA SER A 35 5.07 -15.44 4.93
C SER A 35 4.42 -16.62 5.63
N GLY A 36 5.22 -17.57 6.10
CA GLY A 36 4.68 -18.86 6.55
C GLY A 36 3.88 -19.55 5.46
N ASP A 37 2.66 -20.00 5.77
CA ASP A 37 1.73 -20.60 4.80
C ASP A 37 0.72 -19.58 4.23
N THR A 38 0.78 -18.32 4.65
CA THR A 38 0.02 -17.26 3.99
C THR A 38 0.70 -16.85 2.70
N VAL A 39 -0.05 -16.89 1.59
CA VAL A 39 0.42 -16.58 0.24
C VAL A 39 -0.53 -15.60 -0.45
N ILE A 40 0.05 -14.52 -0.94
CA ILE A 40 -0.66 -13.46 -1.67
C ILE A 40 -0.17 -13.43 -3.12
N LEU A 41 -1.11 -13.46 -4.06
CA LEU A 41 -0.87 -13.10 -5.45
C LEU A 41 -1.29 -11.64 -5.64
N ALA A 42 -0.35 -10.76 -5.96
CA ALA A 42 -0.66 -9.39 -6.32
C ALA A 42 -0.31 -9.12 -7.79
N THR A 43 -1.22 -8.42 -8.48
CA THR A 43 -1.05 -8.01 -9.88
C THR A 43 -1.35 -6.53 -10.04
N ALA A 44 -0.61 -5.87 -10.93
CA ALA A 44 -0.84 -4.49 -11.35
C ALA A 44 -0.94 -4.45 -12.87
N VAL A 45 -1.97 -3.78 -13.37
CA VAL A 45 -2.23 -3.60 -14.80
C VAL A 45 -2.70 -2.18 -15.06
N ALA A 46 -2.20 -1.55 -16.11
CA ALA A 46 -2.71 -0.24 -16.54
C ALA A 46 -3.14 -0.25 -18.00
N ALA A 47 -4.17 0.54 -18.31
CA ALA A 47 -4.58 0.78 -19.69
C ALA A 47 -3.43 1.46 -20.45
N LYS A 48 -3.23 1.08 -21.71
CA LYS A 48 -2.16 1.66 -22.56
C LYS A 48 -2.37 3.12 -22.92
N LYS A 49 -3.61 3.61 -22.83
CA LYS A 49 -4.00 4.99 -23.14
C LYS A 49 -4.93 5.52 -22.07
N SER A 50 -4.76 6.79 -21.71
CA SER A 50 -5.70 7.50 -20.86
C SER A 50 -6.95 7.89 -21.64
N ASN A 51 -8.09 7.98 -20.93
CA ASN A 51 -9.28 8.61 -21.48
C ASN A 51 -9.12 10.14 -21.38
N PRO A 52 -9.19 10.91 -22.51
CA PRO A 52 -9.01 12.37 -22.48
C PRO A 52 -10.04 13.12 -21.63
N GLU A 53 -11.21 12.53 -21.38
CA GLU A 53 -12.28 13.14 -20.60
C GLU A 53 -12.08 12.97 -19.07
N THR A 54 -11.11 12.15 -18.67
CA THR A 54 -10.86 11.87 -17.25
C THR A 54 -9.94 12.93 -16.65
N ASP A 55 -10.40 13.61 -15.60
CA ASP A 55 -9.68 14.67 -14.88
C ASP A 55 -9.02 14.20 -13.58
N PHE A 56 -9.20 12.93 -13.21
CA PHE A 56 -8.63 12.28 -12.04
C PHE A 56 -7.84 11.02 -12.41
N PHE A 57 -7.09 10.45 -11.45
CA PHE A 57 -6.41 9.18 -11.62
C PHE A 57 -7.35 8.01 -11.30
N PRO A 58 -7.78 7.22 -12.30
CA PRO A 58 -8.70 6.10 -12.09
C PRO A 58 -7.94 4.85 -11.62
N LEU A 59 -7.56 4.85 -10.34
CA LEU A 59 -6.97 3.70 -9.67
C LEU A 59 -8.06 2.87 -8.99
N THR A 60 -8.09 1.58 -9.28
CA THR A 60 -8.95 0.60 -8.60
C THR A 60 -8.07 -0.41 -7.87
N VAL A 61 -8.25 -0.51 -6.56
CA VAL A 61 -7.56 -1.50 -5.73
C VAL A 61 -8.59 -2.49 -5.20
N ASN A 62 -8.35 -3.77 -5.44
CA ASN A 62 -9.19 -4.86 -4.96
C ASN A 62 -8.35 -5.82 -4.11
N TYR A 63 -8.86 -6.14 -2.95
CA TYR A 63 -8.35 -7.21 -2.10
C TYR A 63 -9.40 -8.32 -2.03
N GLN A 64 -8.99 -9.56 -2.15
CA GLN A 64 -9.89 -10.71 -2.17
C GLN A 64 -9.34 -11.86 -1.33
N GLU A 65 -10.18 -12.39 -0.45
CA GLU A 65 -9.91 -13.62 0.30
C GLU A 65 -10.66 -14.79 -0.35
N LYS A 66 -9.91 -15.77 -0.84
CA LYS A 66 -10.53 -16.96 -1.41
C LYS A 66 -10.88 -17.97 -0.33
N TYR A 67 -12.10 -18.46 -0.33
CA TYR A 67 -12.54 -19.49 0.64
C TYR A 67 -11.64 -20.72 0.64
N TYR A 68 -11.16 -21.14 -0.53
CA TYR A 68 -10.25 -22.25 -0.65
C TYR A 68 -8.89 -22.02 0.04
N ALA A 69 -8.47 -20.74 0.19
CA ALA A 69 -7.22 -20.40 0.89
C ALA A 69 -7.23 -20.87 2.35
N ALA A 70 -8.41 -20.90 2.97
CA ALA A 70 -8.62 -21.42 4.32
C ALA A 70 -9.20 -22.86 4.32
N GLY A 71 -9.16 -23.58 3.19
CA GLY A 71 -9.70 -24.93 3.05
C GLY A 71 -11.23 -24.98 3.17
N LYS A 72 -11.94 -23.90 2.87
CA LYS A 72 -13.39 -23.78 3.02
C LYS A 72 -14.09 -23.70 1.68
N ILE A 73 -15.38 -24.05 1.67
CA ILE A 73 -16.30 -23.84 0.55
C ILE A 73 -17.21 -22.64 0.90
N PRO A 74 -17.55 -21.78 -0.06
CA PRO A 74 -18.48 -20.68 0.18
C PRO A 74 -19.79 -21.17 0.79
N GLY A 75 -20.22 -20.48 1.86
CA GLY A 75 -21.52 -20.74 2.48
C GLY A 75 -22.71 -20.28 1.62
N GLY A 76 -23.90 -20.33 2.21
CA GLY A 76 -25.12 -19.88 1.55
C GLY A 76 -25.62 -20.83 0.46
N TYR A 77 -26.78 -20.46 -0.14
CA TYR A 77 -27.50 -21.29 -1.11
C TYR A 77 -26.70 -21.51 -2.40
N PHE A 78 -26.10 -20.45 -2.95
CA PHE A 78 -25.41 -20.51 -4.24
C PHE A 78 -24.04 -21.18 -4.22
N LYS A 79 -23.46 -21.45 -3.06
CA LYS A 79 -22.12 -22.07 -2.93
C LYS A 79 -21.04 -21.38 -3.76
N ARG A 80 -21.09 -20.06 -3.86
CA ARG A 80 -20.15 -19.24 -4.62
C ARG A 80 -19.74 -17.99 -3.83
N GLU A 81 -18.59 -17.44 -4.16
CA GLU A 81 -18.14 -16.15 -3.65
C GLU A 81 -19.08 -15.05 -4.19
N ALA A 82 -19.48 -14.15 -3.29
CA ALA A 82 -20.41 -13.07 -3.59
C ALA A 82 -19.66 -11.73 -3.80
N ARG A 83 -20.33 -10.62 -3.45
CA ARG A 83 -19.69 -9.31 -3.41
C ARG A 83 -18.61 -9.28 -2.33
N PRO A 84 -17.58 -8.39 -2.46
CA PRO A 84 -16.60 -8.19 -1.41
C PRO A 84 -17.26 -7.93 -0.06
N THR A 85 -16.70 -8.51 0.99
CA THR A 85 -17.10 -8.25 2.37
C THR A 85 -16.70 -6.83 2.78
N GLU A 86 -17.23 -6.36 3.91
CA GLU A 86 -16.82 -5.09 4.49
C GLU A 86 -15.32 -5.08 4.82
N ALA A 87 -14.80 -6.16 5.41
CA ALA A 87 -13.37 -6.31 5.70
C ALA A 87 -12.51 -6.23 4.43
N GLU A 88 -12.87 -6.95 3.35
CA GLU A 88 -12.16 -6.87 2.08
C GLU A 88 -12.17 -5.45 1.49
N THR A 89 -13.28 -4.73 1.64
CA THR A 89 -13.40 -3.34 1.19
C THR A 89 -12.50 -2.40 2.00
N LEU A 90 -12.44 -2.58 3.32
CA LEU A 90 -11.59 -1.78 4.21
C LEU A 90 -10.11 -2.03 3.93
N ILE A 91 -9.70 -3.29 3.74
CA ILE A 91 -8.32 -3.64 3.37
C ILE A 91 -7.96 -3.10 1.98
N SER A 92 -8.90 -3.13 1.01
CA SER A 92 -8.68 -2.50 -0.29
C SER A 92 -8.38 -1.00 -0.15
N ARG A 93 -9.09 -0.30 0.73
CA ARG A 93 -8.85 1.12 1.03
C ARG A 93 -7.53 1.35 1.77
N LEU A 94 -7.17 0.45 2.69
CA LEU A 94 -5.89 0.50 3.41
C LEU A 94 -4.70 0.37 2.44
N ILE A 95 -4.84 -0.44 1.39
CA ILE A 95 -3.84 -0.56 0.31
C ILE A 95 -3.85 0.68 -0.59
N ASP A 96 -5.02 1.17 -0.99
CA ASP A 96 -5.17 2.31 -1.92
C ASP A 96 -4.58 3.61 -1.37
N ARG A 97 -4.82 3.92 -0.10
CA ARG A 97 -4.47 5.19 0.53
C ARG A 97 -2.97 5.55 0.44
N PRO A 98 -2.02 4.68 0.78
CA PRO A 98 -0.60 4.99 0.66
C PRO A 98 -0.04 4.86 -0.76
N ILE A 99 -0.71 4.13 -1.66
CA ILE A 99 -0.27 3.91 -3.04
C ILE A 99 -0.64 5.07 -3.95
N ARG A 100 -1.88 5.55 -3.87
CA ARG A 100 -2.45 6.57 -4.76
C ARG A 100 -1.63 7.86 -4.86
N PRO A 101 -1.15 8.47 -3.77
CA PRO A 101 -0.39 9.72 -3.82
C PRO A 101 1.00 9.58 -4.46
N LEU A 102 1.47 8.36 -4.68
CA LEU A 102 2.78 8.08 -5.29
C LEU A 102 2.73 7.94 -6.81
N PHE A 103 1.61 8.27 -7.43
CA PHE A 103 1.54 8.44 -8.88
C PHE A 103 1.59 9.92 -9.24
N PRO A 104 2.30 10.30 -10.33
CA PRO A 104 2.32 11.67 -10.83
C PRO A 104 0.90 12.14 -11.19
N ASN A 105 0.59 13.41 -10.93
CA ASN A 105 -0.71 14.00 -11.26
C ASN A 105 -1.04 13.98 -12.77
N SER A 106 -0.02 13.86 -13.62
CA SER A 106 -0.14 13.73 -15.07
C SER A 106 -0.54 12.32 -15.53
N PHE A 107 -0.38 11.31 -14.66
CA PHE A 107 -0.74 9.93 -14.98
C PHE A 107 -2.24 9.69 -14.77
N ARG A 108 -2.95 9.41 -15.85
CA ARG A 108 -4.41 9.22 -15.85
C ARG A 108 -4.86 7.95 -16.55
N ASN A 109 -3.97 7.00 -16.73
CA ASN A 109 -4.34 5.71 -17.28
C ASN A 109 -5.10 4.91 -16.23
N GLU A 110 -6.23 4.32 -16.62
CA GLU A 110 -6.96 3.41 -15.75
C GLU A 110 -6.01 2.30 -15.26
N THR A 111 -5.90 2.18 -13.96
CA THR A 111 -4.95 1.26 -13.32
C THR A 111 -5.70 0.39 -12.32
N GLN A 112 -5.46 -0.91 -12.40
CA GLN A 112 -6.03 -1.89 -11.49
C GLN A 112 -4.91 -2.61 -10.73
N VAL A 113 -5.07 -2.67 -9.41
CA VAL A 113 -4.25 -3.48 -8.51
C VAL A 113 -5.15 -4.52 -7.85
N LEU A 114 -4.79 -5.78 -7.96
CA LEU A 114 -5.53 -6.88 -7.36
C LEU A 114 -4.61 -7.70 -6.48
N ALA A 115 -4.94 -7.77 -5.19
CA ALA A 115 -4.29 -8.63 -4.21
C ALA A 115 -5.24 -9.77 -3.83
N THR A 116 -4.82 -11.02 -4.06
CA THR A 116 -5.63 -12.21 -3.80
C THR A 116 -4.93 -13.11 -2.79
N VAL A 117 -5.60 -13.42 -1.70
CA VAL A 117 -5.14 -14.42 -0.72
C VAL A 117 -5.43 -15.80 -1.29
N ILE A 118 -4.39 -16.56 -1.62
CA ILE A 118 -4.51 -17.89 -2.24
C ILE A 118 -4.15 -19.04 -1.29
N SER A 119 -3.52 -18.71 -0.16
CA SER A 119 -3.31 -19.62 0.98
C SER A 119 -3.28 -18.78 2.25
N TYR A 120 -3.77 -19.29 3.35
CA TYR A 120 -3.92 -18.58 4.62
C TYR A 120 -3.49 -19.43 5.80
N ASP A 121 -2.68 -18.84 6.67
CA ASP A 121 -2.37 -19.32 7.99
C ASP A 121 -2.73 -18.29 9.05
N LYS A 122 -3.11 -18.73 10.24
CA LYS A 122 -3.64 -17.87 11.31
C LYS A 122 -2.56 -16.94 11.91
N ASP A 123 -1.30 -17.32 11.80
CA ASP A 123 -0.19 -16.60 12.44
C ASP A 123 0.35 -15.47 11.56
N ASN A 124 -0.06 -15.42 10.28
CA ASN A 124 0.40 -14.43 9.32
C ASN A 124 -0.79 -13.70 8.67
N ASP A 125 -1.11 -12.52 9.23
CA ASP A 125 -2.24 -11.72 8.74
C ASP A 125 -1.99 -11.26 7.29
N PRO A 126 -2.92 -11.51 6.36
CA PRO A 126 -2.76 -11.17 4.96
C PRO A 126 -2.87 -9.66 4.65
N GLU A 127 -3.40 -8.84 5.56
CA GLU A 127 -3.65 -7.42 5.37
C GLU A 127 -2.38 -6.66 4.99
N ILE A 128 -1.38 -6.66 5.88
CA ILE A 128 -0.08 -5.99 5.67
C ILE A 128 0.69 -6.63 4.51
N LEU A 129 0.64 -7.96 4.41
CA LEU A 129 1.30 -8.71 3.34
C LEU A 129 0.73 -8.33 1.96
N SER A 130 -0.58 -8.07 1.87
CA SER A 130 -1.24 -7.66 0.61
C SER A 130 -0.85 -6.26 0.18
N LEU A 131 -0.67 -5.32 1.12
CA LEU A 131 -0.14 -4.00 0.82
C LEU A 131 1.30 -4.09 0.27
N ILE A 132 2.16 -4.86 0.93
CA ILE A 132 3.55 -5.09 0.50
C ILE A 132 3.59 -5.74 -0.89
N ALA A 133 2.77 -6.76 -1.13
CA ALA A 133 2.69 -7.45 -2.41
C ALA A 133 2.20 -6.51 -3.53
N SER A 134 1.19 -5.68 -3.27
CA SER A 134 0.66 -4.69 -4.21
C SER A 134 1.71 -3.65 -4.57
N SER A 135 2.43 -3.14 -3.59
CA SER A 135 3.55 -2.21 -3.79
C SER A 135 4.67 -2.84 -4.61
N ALA A 136 5.03 -4.09 -4.33
CA ALA A 136 6.05 -4.81 -5.10
C ALA A 136 5.61 -5.03 -6.56
N ALA A 137 4.34 -5.42 -6.79
CA ALA A 137 3.80 -5.57 -8.15
C ALA A 137 3.84 -4.27 -8.94
N LEU A 138 3.48 -3.14 -8.32
CA LEU A 138 3.57 -1.81 -8.92
C LEU A 138 5.03 -1.41 -9.20
N SER A 139 5.94 -1.68 -8.27
CA SER A 139 7.35 -1.30 -8.41
C SER A 139 8.06 -1.99 -9.58
N ILE A 140 7.62 -3.22 -9.94
CA ILE A 140 8.18 -3.97 -11.07
C ILE A 140 7.36 -3.86 -12.37
N SER A 141 6.24 -3.12 -12.35
CA SER A 141 5.31 -3.04 -13.49
C SER A 141 5.80 -2.15 -14.63
N GLY A 142 6.76 -1.26 -14.37
CA GLY A 142 7.16 -0.19 -15.29
C GLY A 142 6.20 1.01 -15.30
N LEU A 143 5.15 1.00 -14.46
CA LEU A 143 4.28 2.16 -14.26
C LEU A 143 5.03 3.27 -13.51
N PRO A 144 4.63 4.54 -13.66
CA PRO A 144 5.29 5.68 -13.04
C PRO A 144 4.95 5.78 -11.54
N PHE A 145 5.26 4.73 -10.81
CA PHE A 145 5.03 4.61 -9.37
C PHE A 145 6.28 5.02 -8.58
N ILE A 146 6.17 6.10 -7.80
CA ILE A 146 7.27 6.71 -7.02
C ILE A 146 7.44 5.98 -5.66
N GLY A 147 7.18 4.66 -5.65
CA GLY A 147 7.41 3.79 -4.50
C GLY A 147 8.82 3.19 -4.50
N PRO A 148 9.04 2.16 -3.67
CA PRO A 148 8.02 1.32 -3.03
C PRO A 148 7.44 1.88 -1.74
N VAL A 149 6.30 1.31 -1.36
CA VAL A 149 5.66 1.46 -0.05
C VAL A 149 5.73 0.13 0.68
N ALA A 150 5.95 0.17 1.98
CA ALA A 150 5.69 -0.96 2.85
C ALA A 150 4.85 -0.53 4.06
N ALA A 151 4.39 -1.50 4.82
CA ALA A 151 3.65 -1.28 6.04
C ALA A 151 4.04 -2.29 7.11
N SER A 152 3.74 -1.96 8.34
CA SER A 152 3.80 -2.87 9.48
C SER A 152 2.64 -2.63 10.41
N LYS A 153 2.28 -3.66 11.17
CA LYS A 153 1.37 -3.56 12.30
C LYS A 153 2.21 -3.46 13.58
N VAL A 154 1.81 -2.58 14.49
CA VAL A 154 2.47 -2.39 15.78
C VAL A 154 1.47 -2.61 16.90
N GLY A 155 1.80 -3.51 17.81
CA GLY A 155 1.10 -3.70 19.08
C GLY A 155 1.88 -3.07 20.23
N TYR A 156 1.20 -2.85 21.37
CA TYR A 156 1.81 -2.43 22.62
C TYR A 156 1.35 -3.35 23.75
N ILE A 157 2.26 -4.25 24.19
CA ILE A 157 1.96 -5.35 25.10
C ILE A 157 3.03 -5.33 26.19
N ASP A 158 2.63 -5.41 27.45
CA ASP A 158 3.55 -5.42 28.62
C ASP A 158 4.57 -4.25 28.59
N ASN A 159 4.12 -3.06 28.15
CA ASN A 159 4.92 -1.85 27.99
C ASN A 159 6.03 -1.93 26.92
N GLU A 160 5.94 -2.87 25.98
CA GLU A 160 6.86 -3.01 24.85
C GLU A 160 6.12 -2.96 23.51
N PHE A 161 6.78 -2.38 22.50
CA PHE A 161 6.28 -2.42 21.13
C PHE A 161 6.58 -3.76 20.47
N VAL A 162 5.58 -4.34 19.82
CA VAL A 162 5.69 -5.60 19.10
C VAL A 162 5.39 -5.37 17.62
N LEU A 163 6.32 -5.76 16.75
CA LEU A 163 6.17 -5.65 15.31
C LEU A 163 5.40 -6.86 14.76
N ASN A 164 4.34 -6.59 14.01
CA ASN A 164 3.46 -7.59 13.40
C ASN A 164 2.95 -8.64 14.40
N PRO A 165 2.31 -8.20 15.49
CA PRO A 165 1.74 -9.12 16.47
C PRO A 165 0.71 -10.05 15.81
N THR A 166 0.60 -11.27 16.31
CA THR A 166 -0.46 -12.20 15.90
C THR A 166 -1.82 -11.71 16.40
N LYS A 167 -2.92 -12.22 15.82
CA LYS A 167 -4.28 -11.90 16.29
C LYS A 167 -4.47 -12.24 17.77
N GLU A 168 -3.87 -13.33 18.25
CA GLU A 168 -3.91 -13.72 19.65
C GLU A 168 -3.20 -12.70 20.55
N MET A 169 -2.03 -12.21 20.13
CA MET A 169 -1.29 -11.19 20.88
C MET A 169 -2.06 -9.85 20.93
N LEU A 170 -2.79 -9.49 19.85
CA LEU A 170 -3.58 -8.26 19.80
C LEU A 170 -4.71 -8.21 20.83
N HIS A 171 -5.25 -9.35 21.27
CA HIS A 171 -6.26 -9.37 22.34
C HIS A 171 -5.76 -8.79 23.67
N ASN A 172 -4.44 -8.85 23.92
CA ASN A 172 -3.82 -8.30 25.13
C ASN A 172 -3.07 -6.99 24.86
N SER A 173 -3.18 -6.44 23.66
CA SER A 173 -2.52 -5.20 23.25
C SER A 173 -3.39 -3.99 23.54
N SER A 174 -2.79 -2.93 24.09
CA SER A 174 -3.43 -1.62 24.23
C SER A 174 -3.30 -0.74 22.98
N LEU A 175 -2.66 -1.26 21.93
CA LEU A 175 -2.48 -0.60 20.64
C LEU A 175 -2.63 -1.61 19.50
N GLU A 176 -3.43 -1.29 18.52
CA GLU A 176 -3.36 -1.85 17.18
C GLU A 176 -3.12 -0.70 16.22
N LEU A 177 -1.92 -0.61 15.68
CA LEU A 177 -1.49 0.50 14.82
C LEU A 177 -0.95 -0.06 13.51
N VAL A 178 -1.50 0.39 12.38
CA VAL A 178 -0.92 0.19 11.06
C VAL A 178 -0.18 1.45 10.63
N VAL A 179 1.09 1.28 10.26
CA VAL A 179 1.92 2.35 9.70
C VAL A 179 2.34 1.94 8.30
N ALA A 180 2.08 2.79 7.31
CA ALA A 180 2.53 2.58 5.94
C ALA A 180 3.28 3.81 5.41
N GLY A 181 4.31 3.59 4.63
CA GLY A 181 5.12 4.66 4.10
C GLY A 181 6.19 4.22 3.11
N THR A 182 6.90 5.20 2.59
CA THR A 182 8.13 5.03 1.83
C THR A 182 9.33 4.96 2.77
N LYS A 183 10.52 4.85 2.21
CA LYS A 183 11.77 4.88 2.98
C LYS A 183 11.91 6.16 3.83
N ASP A 184 11.45 7.29 3.30
CA ASP A 184 11.75 8.62 3.85
C ASP A 184 10.54 9.28 4.54
N ALA A 185 9.32 8.72 4.38
CA ALA A 185 8.10 9.36 4.86
C ALA A 185 7.01 8.34 5.24
N VAL A 186 6.30 8.64 6.32
CA VAL A 186 5.03 7.98 6.66
C VAL A 186 3.91 8.59 5.82
N LEU A 187 3.16 7.75 5.13
CA LEU A 187 2.05 8.16 4.25
C LEU A 187 0.68 7.89 4.86
N MET A 188 0.57 6.86 5.69
CA MET A 188 -0.68 6.46 6.30
C MET A 188 -0.44 5.91 7.71
N VAL A 189 -1.31 6.30 8.61
CA VAL A 189 -1.42 5.78 9.96
C VAL A 189 -2.90 5.48 10.22
N GLU A 190 -3.18 4.31 10.77
CA GLU A 190 -4.52 3.91 11.22
C GLU A 190 -4.39 3.15 12.52
N SER A 191 -5.11 3.56 13.57
CA SER A 191 -4.92 2.96 14.89
C SER A 191 -6.18 2.91 15.73
N GLU A 192 -6.23 1.89 16.58
CA GLU A 192 -7.07 1.78 17.73
C GLU A 192 -6.19 1.70 18.98
N ALA A 193 -6.41 2.57 19.96
CA ALA A 193 -5.55 2.68 21.14
C ALA A 193 -6.36 2.91 22.42
N SER A 194 -5.92 2.30 23.52
CA SER A 194 -6.54 2.41 24.84
C SER A 194 -5.59 3.11 25.81
N GLY A 195 -5.79 4.44 25.99
CA GLY A 195 -5.14 5.23 27.05
C GLY A 195 -3.65 5.47 26.89
N LEU A 196 -3.09 5.41 25.67
CA LEU A 196 -1.67 5.70 25.41
C LEU A 196 -1.41 7.21 25.35
N THR A 197 -0.22 7.62 25.75
CA THR A 197 0.25 9.01 25.66
C THR A 197 0.64 9.37 24.23
N GLU A 198 0.68 10.67 23.90
CA GLU A 198 1.14 11.17 22.60
C GLU A 198 2.57 10.71 22.29
N GLU A 199 3.44 10.69 23.30
CA GLU A 199 4.83 10.23 23.17
C GLU A 199 4.89 8.73 22.80
N GLN A 200 4.09 7.90 23.47
CA GLN A 200 4.00 6.47 23.15
C GLN A 200 3.48 6.27 21.73
N MET A 201 2.45 7.01 21.29
CA MET A 201 1.92 6.93 19.94
C MET A 201 2.96 7.36 18.88
N LEU A 202 3.70 8.45 19.13
CA LEU A 202 4.77 8.88 18.23
C LEU A 202 5.88 7.84 18.13
N ASN A 203 6.28 7.25 19.25
CA ASN A 203 7.30 6.20 19.27
C ASN A 203 6.82 4.92 18.58
N ALA A 204 5.53 4.56 18.71
CA ALA A 204 4.92 3.45 17.97
C ALA A 204 4.99 3.64 16.45
N VAL A 205 4.67 4.85 15.95
CA VAL A 205 4.78 5.19 14.54
C VAL A 205 6.21 5.08 14.04
N LYS A 206 7.19 5.60 14.78
CA LYS A 206 8.62 5.49 14.45
C LYS A 206 9.07 4.02 14.42
N PHE A 207 8.70 3.25 15.44
CA PHE A 207 9.02 1.82 15.53
C PHE A 207 8.46 1.05 14.33
N GLY A 208 7.21 1.31 13.93
CA GLY A 208 6.59 0.70 12.76
C GLY A 208 7.29 1.07 11.46
N HIS A 209 7.62 2.36 11.27
CA HIS A 209 8.34 2.85 10.09
C HIS A 209 9.74 2.22 9.95
N GLU A 210 10.50 2.18 11.02
CA GLU A 210 11.82 1.51 11.06
C GLU A 210 11.67 0.01 10.80
N GLY A 211 10.62 -0.60 11.37
CA GLY A 211 10.34 -2.03 11.28
C GLY A 211 10.08 -2.54 9.86
N PHE A 212 9.52 -1.74 8.97
CA PHE A 212 9.31 -2.17 7.57
C PHE A 212 10.43 -1.74 6.60
N SER A 213 11.44 -1.00 7.05
CA SER A 213 12.57 -0.56 6.21
C SER A 213 13.28 -1.72 5.46
N PRO A 214 13.51 -2.91 6.06
CA PRO A 214 14.09 -4.05 5.33
C PRO A 214 13.21 -4.54 4.16
N VAL A 215 11.89 -4.39 4.28
CA VAL A 215 10.93 -4.77 3.23
C VAL A 215 11.04 -3.83 2.04
N ILE A 216 11.15 -2.52 2.28
CA ILE A 216 11.40 -1.51 1.24
C ILE A 216 12.65 -1.90 0.43
N LYS A 217 13.75 -2.17 1.11
CA LYS A 217 15.00 -2.59 0.47
C LYS A 217 14.85 -3.86 -0.37
N MET A 218 14.12 -4.85 0.14
CA MET A 218 13.86 -6.09 -0.61
C MET A 218 13.10 -5.82 -1.91
N ILE A 219 12.10 -4.90 -1.90
CA ILE A 219 11.34 -4.53 -3.10
C ILE A 219 12.23 -3.73 -4.08
N GLU A 220 13.05 -2.81 -3.59
CA GLU A 220 14.01 -2.08 -4.43
C GLU A 220 15.00 -3.03 -5.11
N ASP A 221 15.51 -4.03 -4.40
CA ASP A 221 16.42 -5.03 -4.96
C ASP A 221 15.73 -5.95 -5.98
N LEU A 222 14.44 -6.25 -5.76
CA LEU A 222 13.62 -6.96 -6.75
C LEU A 222 13.42 -6.11 -8.01
N LYS A 223 13.06 -4.83 -7.87
CA LYS A 223 12.88 -3.88 -8.99
C LYS A 223 14.14 -3.78 -9.84
N LYS A 224 15.31 -3.63 -9.21
CA LYS A 224 16.62 -3.56 -9.91
C LYS A 224 16.91 -4.81 -10.71
N GLU A 225 16.60 -6.00 -10.18
CA GLU A 225 16.90 -7.26 -10.87
C GLU A 225 15.92 -7.53 -12.02
N VAL A 226 14.65 -7.20 -11.87
CA VAL A 226 13.64 -7.30 -12.92
C VAL A 226 13.92 -6.33 -14.05
N ASN A 227 14.40 -5.12 -13.74
CA ASN A 227 14.86 -4.08 -14.66
C ASN A 227 13.91 -3.84 -15.84
N LYS A 228 12.62 -3.67 -15.57
CA LYS A 228 11.62 -3.38 -16.60
C LYS A 228 11.69 -1.91 -16.98
N GLU A 229 11.56 -1.60 -18.27
CA GLU A 229 11.49 -0.23 -18.78
C GLU A 229 10.31 0.53 -18.16
N GLU A 230 10.58 1.75 -17.69
CA GLU A 230 9.56 2.61 -17.11
C GLU A 230 8.83 3.40 -18.20
N ILE A 231 7.52 3.56 -18.02
CA ILE A 231 6.69 4.40 -18.88
C ILE A 231 7.05 5.86 -18.62
N ILE A 232 7.55 6.55 -19.64
CA ILE A 232 7.86 7.98 -19.59
C ILE A 232 6.56 8.75 -19.79
N ILE A 233 6.26 9.67 -18.85
CA ILE A 233 5.12 10.58 -18.95
C ILE A 233 5.65 11.94 -19.35
N GLU A 234 5.09 12.50 -20.40
CA GLU A 234 5.32 13.90 -20.76
C GLU A 234 4.55 14.80 -19.78
N GLU A 235 5.25 15.48 -18.89
CA GLU A 235 4.66 16.50 -18.04
C GLU A 235 4.62 17.85 -18.77
N LYS A 236 3.44 18.48 -18.79
CA LYS A 236 3.31 19.86 -19.26
C LYS A 236 4.00 20.79 -18.24
N ASP A 237 4.94 21.59 -18.72
CA ASP A 237 5.57 22.59 -17.87
C ASP A 237 4.63 23.78 -17.63
N PHE A 238 4.22 23.94 -16.39
CA PHE A 238 3.38 25.06 -15.93
C PHE A 238 4.16 26.03 -15.03
N THR A 239 5.49 25.98 -15.01
CA THR A 239 6.32 26.75 -14.09
C THR A 239 6.07 28.26 -14.22
N ASP A 240 6.03 28.79 -15.44
CA ASP A 240 5.75 30.20 -15.69
C ASP A 240 4.33 30.63 -15.27
N LEU A 241 3.34 29.74 -15.51
CA LEU A 241 1.96 30.01 -15.11
C LEU A 241 1.82 29.98 -13.59
N LYS A 242 2.43 29.01 -12.93
CA LYS A 242 2.45 28.92 -11.46
C LYS A 242 3.09 30.17 -10.84
N LYS A 243 4.21 30.65 -11.41
CA LYS A 243 4.88 31.85 -10.95
C LYS A 243 3.98 33.09 -11.08
N LYS A 244 3.36 33.29 -12.23
CA LYS A 244 2.42 34.40 -12.45
C LYS A 244 1.24 34.36 -11.46
N VAL A 245 0.67 33.20 -11.24
CA VAL A 245 -0.43 33.02 -10.26
C VAL A 245 0.05 33.33 -8.85
N SER A 246 1.22 32.81 -8.45
CA SER A 246 1.80 33.06 -7.14
C SER A 246 2.05 34.54 -6.91
N ASP A 247 2.68 35.24 -7.88
CA ASP A 247 2.97 36.66 -7.79
C ASP A 247 1.71 37.53 -7.63
N LEU A 248 0.57 37.10 -8.21
CA LEU A 248 -0.71 37.79 -8.14
C LEU A 248 -1.50 37.52 -6.86
N THR A 249 -1.33 36.33 -6.27
CA THR A 249 -2.25 35.87 -5.24
C THR A 249 -1.63 35.73 -3.86
N THR A 250 -0.32 35.46 -3.72
CA THR A 250 0.30 35.13 -2.43
C THR A 250 0.01 36.16 -1.34
N LYS A 251 0.24 37.43 -1.58
CA LYS A 251 0.00 38.48 -0.59
C LYS A 251 -1.47 38.55 -0.15
N LYS A 252 -2.40 38.46 -1.10
CA LYS A 252 -3.84 38.51 -0.82
C LYS A 252 -4.31 37.28 -0.03
N LEU A 253 -3.71 36.11 -0.31
CA LEU A 253 -3.98 34.90 0.42
C LEU A 253 -3.42 34.95 1.85
N GLU A 254 -2.21 35.48 2.04
CA GLU A 254 -1.64 35.68 3.38
C GLU A 254 -2.49 36.61 4.23
N GLU A 255 -2.96 37.74 3.65
CA GLU A 255 -3.87 38.67 4.32
C GLU A 255 -5.20 37.98 4.67
N ALA A 256 -5.81 37.27 3.72
CA ALA A 256 -7.06 36.56 3.95
C ALA A 256 -6.92 35.45 5.01
N PHE A 257 -5.83 34.66 4.98
CA PHE A 257 -5.60 33.60 5.97
C PHE A 257 -5.21 34.10 7.37
N SER A 258 -4.74 35.35 7.49
CA SER A 258 -4.51 35.97 8.80
C SER A 258 -5.81 36.38 9.50
N GLU A 259 -6.91 36.54 8.75
CA GLU A 259 -8.23 36.86 9.30
C GLU A 259 -8.86 35.62 9.97
N LYS A 260 -9.23 35.78 11.24
CA LYS A 260 -9.83 34.70 12.05
C LYS A 260 -11.33 34.51 11.80
N ASP A 261 -12.03 35.59 11.44
CA ASP A 261 -13.45 35.48 11.13
C ASP A 261 -13.68 34.88 9.74
N LYS A 262 -14.34 33.73 9.72
CA LYS A 262 -14.61 32.98 8.49
C LYS A 262 -15.47 33.75 7.48
N LYS A 263 -16.37 34.65 7.95
CA LYS A 263 -17.25 35.46 7.08
C LYS A 263 -16.49 36.59 6.39
N ILE A 264 -15.47 37.16 7.09
CA ILE A 264 -14.65 38.25 6.56
C ILE A 264 -13.58 37.69 5.62
N ARG A 265 -13.08 36.49 5.91
CA ARG A 265 -12.05 35.79 5.13
C ARG A 265 -12.55 35.30 3.77
N GLY A 266 -13.81 34.92 3.61
CA GLY A 266 -14.43 34.43 2.38
C GLY A 266 -15.08 35.53 1.60
#